data_2b9e8a7db524a938a4b9cd30bf68993d
#
_entry.id   2b9e8a7db524a938a4b9cd30bf68993d
#
_cell.length_a   1.000
_cell.length_b   1.000
_cell.length_c   1.000
_cell.angle_alpha   90.00
_cell.angle_beta   90.00
_cell.angle_gamma   90.00
#
_symmetry.space_group_name_H-M   'P 1'
#
loop_
_entity.id
_entity.type
_entity.pdbx_description
1 polymer ?
#
loop_
_entity_poly.entity_id
_entity_poly.type
_entity_poly.pdbx_seq_one_letter_code
_entity_poly.pdbx_strand_id
1 'polypeptide(L)'
;MRNFEKWLGKFKNSIATYDYYIDLKKVFKNVDNIKIELNILNSLIGSKNIEEEFENIIKEYPKTLKCIPILLAVRDTEIYAQDEEGSFLYNFKTPNYTIEQYKIFMRKTGLFDLIQNHIINNLVDYVLGVETGLDSNGRKNRGGHLMEDLVEKYIVEAGFIKGVNYFKEMKISEIEEKFKIDLSQISNNGKTVKRFDFVIKTQNMIYAIETNFYASSGSKLNETARSYKQIAQEAKDINGFTFVWFTDGKGWIDARNNLKETFEILETIYNIDDMENNIVKTLFI
;
A
#
# COMPACT_ATOMS: atom_id res chain seq x y z
N MET A 1 -2.26 34.99 -12.77
CA MET A 1 -1.58 34.19 -11.73
C MET A 1 -2.64 33.51 -10.85
N ARG A 2 -2.58 32.22 -10.63
CA ARG A 2 -3.56 31.47 -9.77
C ARG A 2 -3.40 31.94 -8.32
N ASN A 3 -4.52 32.03 -7.59
CA ASN A 3 -4.49 32.45 -6.18
C ASN A 3 -4.32 31.22 -5.27
N PHE A 4 -3.19 31.14 -4.57
CA PHE A 4 -2.84 30.02 -3.70
C PHE A 4 -3.87 29.76 -2.60
N GLU A 5 -4.36 30.81 -1.91
CA GLU A 5 -5.28 30.64 -0.79
C GLU A 5 -6.65 30.11 -1.25
N LYS A 6 -7.15 30.58 -2.39
CA LYS A 6 -8.37 30.05 -3.00
C LYS A 6 -8.19 28.60 -3.46
N TRP A 7 -7.03 28.25 -4.00
CA TRP A 7 -6.71 26.93 -4.46
C TRP A 7 -6.59 25.93 -3.28
N LEU A 8 -5.82 26.29 -2.24
CA LEU A 8 -5.68 25.49 -1.01
C LEU A 8 -7.02 25.32 -0.29
N GLY A 9 -7.87 26.37 -0.29
CA GLY A 9 -9.20 26.34 0.32
C GLY A 9 -10.14 25.27 -0.24
N LYS A 10 -9.88 24.79 -1.46
CA LYS A 10 -10.67 23.74 -2.15
C LYS A 10 -10.23 22.32 -1.84
N PHE A 11 -9.13 22.13 -1.09
CA PHE A 11 -8.60 20.83 -0.74
C PHE A 11 -9.61 20.00 0.05
N LYS A 12 -9.74 18.73 -0.34
CA LYS A 12 -10.72 17.78 0.24
C LYS A 12 -10.25 17.28 1.62
N ASN A 13 -11.19 16.95 2.48
CA ASN A 13 -10.88 16.31 3.76
C ASN A 13 -10.47 14.84 3.58
N SER A 14 -11.06 14.16 2.62
CA SER A 14 -10.84 12.74 2.35
C SER A 14 -11.25 12.41 0.92
N ILE A 15 -10.58 11.39 0.35
CA ILE A 15 -10.96 10.71 -0.88
C ILE A 15 -11.31 9.24 -0.61
N ALA A 16 -11.43 8.88 0.68
CA ALA A 16 -11.75 7.53 1.10
C ALA A 16 -13.15 7.14 0.64
N THR A 17 -13.26 6.03 -0.07
CA THR A 17 -14.50 5.33 -0.37
C THR A 17 -14.95 4.50 0.83
N TYR A 18 -16.15 3.91 0.79
CA TYR A 18 -16.62 3.03 1.88
C TYR A 18 -15.71 1.82 2.11
N ASP A 19 -15.10 1.29 1.05
CA ASP A 19 -14.19 0.13 1.10
C ASP A 19 -12.77 0.49 1.60
N TYR A 20 -12.48 1.78 1.76
CA TYR A 20 -11.18 2.26 2.23
C TYR A 20 -10.80 1.73 3.61
N TYR A 21 -11.76 1.63 4.52
CA TYR A 21 -11.49 1.30 5.91
C TYR A 21 -11.14 -0.17 6.10
N ILE A 22 -11.94 -1.07 5.52
CA ILE A 22 -11.76 -2.52 5.57
C ILE A 22 -12.41 -3.13 4.34
N ASP A 23 -11.69 -3.98 3.63
CA ASP A 23 -12.24 -4.83 2.58
C ASP A 23 -12.83 -6.10 3.21
N LEU A 24 -14.05 -6.01 3.72
CA LEU A 24 -14.74 -7.13 4.37
C LEU A 24 -14.94 -8.33 3.43
N LYS A 25 -15.09 -8.12 2.11
CA LYS A 25 -15.20 -9.23 1.15
C LYS A 25 -13.92 -10.06 1.13
N LYS A 26 -12.77 -9.41 1.13
CA LYS A 26 -11.46 -10.06 1.21
C LYS A 26 -11.26 -10.75 2.56
N VAL A 27 -11.61 -10.09 3.65
CA VAL A 27 -11.54 -10.66 5.02
C VAL A 27 -12.37 -11.94 5.10
N PHE A 28 -13.64 -11.91 4.69
CA PHE A 28 -14.52 -13.10 4.71
C PHE A 28 -13.96 -14.21 3.83
N LYS A 29 -13.50 -13.90 2.62
CA LYS A 29 -12.89 -14.91 1.73
C LYS A 29 -11.67 -15.58 2.36
N ASN A 30 -10.80 -14.81 3.05
CA ASN A 30 -9.63 -15.38 3.71
C ASN A 30 -10.04 -16.36 4.83
N VAL A 31 -11.02 -15.98 5.66
CA VAL A 31 -11.54 -16.84 6.73
C VAL A 31 -12.22 -18.08 6.17
N ASP A 32 -13.08 -17.93 5.16
CA ASP A 32 -13.81 -19.06 4.55
C ASP A 32 -12.87 -20.13 3.97
N ASN A 33 -11.72 -19.73 3.44
CA ASN A 33 -10.70 -20.64 2.89
C ASN A 33 -10.09 -21.61 3.91
N ILE A 34 -10.18 -21.29 5.21
CA ILE A 34 -9.59 -22.08 6.31
C ILE A 34 -10.58 -22.40 7.42
N LYS A 35 -11.84 -22.07 7.23
CA LYS A 35 -12.91 -22.22 8.24
C LYS A 35 -13.08 -23.65 8.74
N ILE A 36 -12.94 -24.62 7.84
CA ILE A 36 -13.10 -26.05 8.21
C ILE A 36 -11.98 -26.45 9.17
N GLU A 37 -10.75 -26.13 8.84
CA GLU A 37 -9.59 -26.45 9.64
C GLU A 37 -9.61 -25.72 11.01
N LEU A 38 -10.04 -24.45 11.03
CA LEU A 38 -10.26 -23.72 12.29
C LEU A 38 -11.32 -24.36 13.17
N ASN A 39 -12.42 -24.87 12.58
CA ASN A 39 -13.44 -25.57 13.34
C ASN A 39 -12.93 -26.89 13.94
N ILE A 40 -12.02 -27.59 13.26
CA ILE A 40 -11.37 -28.77 13.82
C ILE A 40 -10.50 -28.36 15.03
N LEU A 41 -9.71 -27.28 14.87
CA LEU A 41 -8.87 -26.77 15.95
C LEU A 41 -9.67 -26.19 17.13
N ASN A 42 -10.95 -25.83 16.96
CA ASN A 42 -11.83 -25.40 18.05
C ASN A 42 -11.96 -26.46 19.16
N SER A 43 -11.77 -27.75 18.86
CA SER A 43 -11.79 -28.82 19.88
C SER A 43 -10.68 -28.68 20.92
N LEU A 44 -9.62 -27.92 20.64
CA LEU A 44 -8.54 -27.62 21.58
C LEU A 44 -8.91 -26.56 22.62
N ILE A 45 -9.99 -25.80 22.39
CA ILE A 45 -10.38 -24.72 23.31
C ILE A 45 -10.75 -25.28 24.67
N GLY A 46 -10.03 -24.84 25.69
CA GLY A 46 -10.22 -25.28 27.09
C GLY A 46 -9.77 -26.70 27.38
N SER A 47 -9.06 -27.36 26.46
CA SER A 47 -8.51 -28.70 26.69
C SER A 47 -7.52 -28.71 27.87
N LYS A 48 -7.64 -29.71 28.74
CA LYS A 48 -6.66 -29.92 29.83
C LYS A 48 -5.39 -30.63 29.36
N ASN A 49 -5.47 -31.34 28.21
CA ASN A 49 -4.38 -32.12 27.61
C ASN A 49 -4.06 -31.59 26.24
N ILE A 50 -3.97 -30.27 26.09
CA ILE A 50 -3.92 -29.58 24.79
C ILE A 50 -2.79 -30.07 23.87
N GLU A 51 -1.64 -30.44 24.43
CA GLU A 51 -0.49 -30.88 23.59
C GLU A 51 -0.70 -32.28 23.01
N GLU A 52 -1.33 -33.20 23.76
CA GLU A 52 -1.68 -34.52 23.28
C GLU A 52 -2.82 -34.45 22.25
N GLU A 53 -3.84 -33.66 22.54
CA GLU A 53 -4.96 -33.44 21.61
C GLU A 53 -4.53 -32.76 20.34
N PHE A 54 -3.63 -31.76 20.41
CA PHE A 54 -3.02 -31.12 19.24
C PHE A 54 -2.26 -32.14 18.38
N GLU A 55 -1.43 -33.00 19.01
CA GLU A 55 -0.71 -34.06 18.29
C GLU A 55 -1.67 -35.01 17.57
N ASN A 56 -2.76 -35.43 18.21
CA ASN A 56 -3.78 -36.30 17.61
C ASN A 56 -4.47 -35.61 16.44
N ILE A 57 -4.83 -34.34 16.58
CA ILE A 57 -5.42 -33.53 15.48
C ILE A 57 -4.47 -33.42 14.29
N ILE A 58 -3.20 -33.13 14.50
CA ILE A 58 -2.24 -32.99 13.41
C ILE A 58 -2.00 -34.32 12.69
N LYS A 59 -2.01 -35.44 13.42
CA LYS A 59 -1.90 -36.78 12.81
C LYS A 59 -3.11 -37.13 11.94
N GLU A 60 -4.30 -36.82 12.41
CA GLU A 60 -5.56 -37.15 11.71
C GLU A 60 -5.92 -36.11 10.65
N TYR A 61 -5.71 -34.83 10.94
CA TYR A 61 -6.05 -33.68 10.07
C TYR A 61 -4.83 -32.76 9.82
N PRO A 62 -3.78 -33.24 9.13
CA PRO A 62 -2.52 -32.48 8.98
C PRO A 62 -2.69 -31.13 8.29
N LYS A 63 -3.77 -30.94 7.52
CA LYS A 63 -4.08 -29.66 6.88
C LYS A 63 -4.43 -28.54 7.87
N THR A 64 -4.75 -28.85 9.10
CA THR A 64 -5.06 -27.86 10.15
C THR A 64 -3.83 -27.05 10.52
N LEU A 65 -2.64 -27.61 10.34
CA LEU A 65 -1.37 -26.96 10.69
C LEU A 65 -1.18 -25.63 9.94
N LYS A 66 -1.66 -25.53 8.69
CA LYS A 66 -1.60 -24.29 7.90
C LYS A 66 -2.32 -23.08 8.54
N CYS A 67 -3.20 -23.32 9.53
CA CYS A 67 -3.95 -22.27 10.22
C CYS A 67 -3.19 -21.68 11.40
N ILE A 68 -2.08 -22.27 11.82
CA ILE A 68 -1.32 -21.78 12.99
C ILE A 68 -0.75 -20.38 12.78
N PRO A 69 -0.13 -20.03 11.62
CA PRO A 69 0.42 -18.70 11.40
C PRO A 69 -0.59 -17.57 11.58
N ILE A 70 -1.82 -17.75 11.10
CA ILE A 70 -2.82 -16.68 11.18
C ILE A 70 -3.27 -16.41 12.63
N LEU A 71 -3.14 -17.36 13.52
CA LEU A 71 -3.39 -17.14 14.96
C LEU A 71 -2.37 -16.15 15.56
N LEU A 72 -1.21 -15.98 14.93
CA LEU A 72 -0.19 -14.98 15.27
C LEU A 72 -0.25 -13.74 14.36
N ALA A 73 -1.35 -13.53 13.65
CA ALA A 73 -1.52 -12.46 12.68
C ALA A 73 -0.52 -12.49 11.50
N VAL A 74 -0.01 -13.67 11.13
CA VAL A 74 0.88 -13.91 10.00
C VAL A 74 0.09 -14.63 8.90
N ARG A 75 0.03 -14.03 7.69
CA ARG A 75 -0.64 -14.65 6.53
C ARG A 75 0.25 -15.63 5.77
N ASP A 76 1.57 -15.48 5.90
CA ASP A 76 2.51 -16.42 5.32
C ASP A 76 2.43 -17.76 6.05
N THR A 77 2.62 -18.85 5.33
CA THR A 77 2.68 -20.20 5.90
C THR A 77 4.09 -20.60 6.33
N GLU A 78 5.08 -19.73 6.16
CA GLU A 78 6.44 -19.90 6.65
C GLU A 78 6.75 -18.86 7.72
N ILE A 79 7.28 -19.30 8.85
CA ILE A 79 7.68 -18.43 9.96
C ILE A 79 9.10 -18.75 10.40
N TYR A 80 9.93 -17.70 10.45
CA TYR A 80 11.23 -17.77 11.12
C TYR A 80 11.05 -17.59 12.62
N ALA A 81 11.65 -18.49 13.40
CA ALA A 81 11.78 -18.37 14.84
C ALA A 81 13.25 -18.52 15.24
N GLN A 82 13.69 -17.77 16.23
CA GLN A 82 15.03 -17.86 16.76
C GLN A 82 14.98 -17.98 18.28
N ASP A 83 15.80 -18.85 18.84
CA ASP A 83 16.00 -19.01 20.26
C ASP A 83 17.47 -19.34 20.56
N GLU A 84 17.75 -19.83 21.78
CA GLU A 84 19.09 -20.20 22.24
C GLU A 84 19.68 -21.40 21.48
N GLU A 85 18.82 -22.24 20.88
CA GLU A 85 19.22 -23.43 20.11
C GLU A 85 19.51 -23.11 18.64
N GLY A 86 19.10 -21.92 18.16
CA GLY A 86 19.37 -21.46 16.80
C GLY A 86 18.18 -20.81 16.09
N SER A 87 18.27 -20.78 14.78
CA SER A 87 17.23 -20.22 13.90
C SER A 87 16.50 -21.35 13.16
N PHE A 88 15.19 -21.30 13.17
CA PHE A 88 14.30 -22.30 12.61
C PHE A 88 13.36 -21.66 11.59
N LEU A 89 13.21 -22.28 10.43
CA LEU A 89 12.18 -21.92 9.45
C LEU A 89 11.08 -22.99 9.49
N TYR A 90 9.98 -22.67 10.13
CA TYR A 90 8.79 -23.54 10.16
C TYR A 90 7.96 -23.36 8.91
N ASN A 91 7.64 -24.46 8.20
CA ASN A 91 6.69 -24.46 7.10
C ASN A 91 5.39 -25.16 7.55
N PHE A 92 4.30 -24.41 7.65
CA PHE A 92 3.01 -24.89 8.14
C PHE A 92 2.10 -25.45 7.02
N LYS A 93 2.44 -25.21 5.77
CA LYS A 93 1.73 -25.77 4.62
C LYS A 93 2.29 -27.12 4.19
N THR A 94 3.61 -27.21 4.18
CA THR A 94 4.37 -28.45 3.91
C THR A 94 5.29 -28.68 5.08
N PRO A 95 4.84 -29.42 6.13
CA PRO A 95 5.60 -29.58 7.35
C PRO A 95 7.02 -30.11 7.10
N ASN A 96 8.01 -29.43 7.65
CA ASN A 96 9.43 -29.73 7.51
C ASN A 96 10.09 -30.15 8.81
N TYR A 97 9.32 -30.18 9.90
CA TYR A 97 9.76 -30.61 11.21
C TYR A 97 8.83 -31.69 11.79
N THR A 98 9.24 -32.30 12.91
CA THR A 98 8.41 -33.25 13.66
C THR A 98 7.25 -32.54 14.37
N ILE A 99 6.20 -33.28 14.71
CA ILE A 99 5.06 -32.73 15.48
C ILE A 99 5.53 -32.14 16.80
N GLU A 100 6.52 -32.78 17.48
CA GLU A 100 7.08 -32.25 18.72
C GLU A 100 7.69 -30.85 18.53
N GLN A 101 8.37 -30.58 17.42
CA GLN A 101 8.90 -29.25 17.14
C GLN A 101 7.79 -28.22 16.89
N TYR A 102 6.67 -28.60 16.25
CA TYR A 102 5.51 -27.74 16.15
C TYR A 102 4.84 -27.50 17.51
N LYS A 103 4.82 -28.48 18.42
CA LYS A 103 4.38 -28.29 19.81
C LYS A 103 5.27 -27.30 20.56
N ILE A 104 6.59 -27.39 20.37
CA ILE A 104 7.56 -26.40 20.91
C ILE A 104 7.24 -25.02 20.40
N PHE A 105 6.96 -24.86 19.09
CA PHE A 105 6.55 -23.60 18.51
C PHE A 105 5.26 -23.06 19.15
N MET A 106 4.22 -23.88 19.27
CA MET A 106 2.95 -23.50 19.91
C MET A 106 3.13 -23.08 21.35
N ARG A 107 4.01 -23.75 22.10
CA ARG A 107 4.33 -23.45 23.50
C ARG A 107 5.11 -22.15 23.63
N LYS A 108 6.21 -22.00 22.85
CA LYS A 108 7.07 -20.81 22.91
C LYS A 108 6.37 -19.54 22.42
N THR A 109 5.43 -19.64 21.49
CA THR A 109 4.61 -18.51 21.04
C THR A 109 3.44 -18.18 21.94
N GLY A 110 3.15 -19.02 22.96
CA GLY A 110 2.02 -18.85 23.86
C GLY A 110 0.67 -19.25 23.27
N LEU A 111 0.63 -19.86 22.07
CA LEU A 111 -0.63 -20.25 21.43
C LEU A 111 -1.38 -21.32 22.20
N PHE A 112 -0.69 -22.27 22.83
CA PHE A 112 -1.37 -23.25 23.69
C PHE A 112 -2.04 -22.58 24.88
N ASP A 113 -1.36 -21.64 25.53
CA ASP A 113 -1.91 -20.88 26.66
C ASP A 113 -3.14 -20.07 26.23
N LEU A 114 -3.04 -19.37 25.09
CA LEU A 114 -4.13 -18.59 24.50
C LEU A 114 -5.39 -19.45 24.27
N ILE A 115 -5.22 -20.66 23.72
CA ILE A 115 -6.33 -21.55 23.37
C ILE A 115 -6.87 -22.25 24.62
N GLN A 116 -6.01 -22.66 25.55
CA GLN A 116 -6.36 -23.45 26.73
C GLN A 116 -7.10 -22.62 27.79
N ASN A 117 -6.71 -21.37 27.99
CA ASN A 117 -7.20 -20.54 29.11
C ASN A 117 -8.52 -19.80 28.79
N HIS A 118 -9.29 -20.25 27.81
CA HIS A 118 -10.62 -19.72 27.47
C HIS A 118 -10.68 -18.23 27.13
N ILE A 119 -9.56 -17.62 26.76
CA ILE A 119 -9.52 -16.23 26.27
C ILE A 119 -10.26 -16.16 24.93
N ILE A 120 -10.24 -17.26 24.16
CA ILE A 120 -10.92 -17.44 22.87
C ILE A 120 -12.03 -18.46 23.03
N ASN A 121 -13.22 -18.14 22.53
CA ASN A 121 -14.37 -19.08 22.51
C ASN A 121 -14.55 -19.73 21.14
N ASN A 122 -14.03 -19.13 20.07
CA ASN A 122 -14.14 -19.64 18.69
C ASN A 122 -12.97 -19.11 17.86
N LEU A 123 -12.18 -20.00 17.25
CA LEU A 123 -11.04 -19.62 16.42
C LEU A 123 -11.45 -18.99 15.09
N VAL A 124 -12.65 -19.28 14.57
CA VAL A 124 -13.15 -18.61 13.35
C VAL A 124 -13.40 -17.12 13.64
N ASP A 125 -14.05 -16.80 14.76
CA ASP A 125 -14.32 -15.43 15.16
C ASP A 125 -13.02 -14.69 15.53
N TYR A 126 -12.10 -15.37 16.20
CA TYR A 126 -10.78 -14.83 16.49
C TYR A 126 -10.02 -14.47 15.21
N VAL A 127 -9.96 -15.38 14.23
CA VAL A 127 -9.28 -15.15 12.97
C VAL A 127 -10.00 -14.08 12.13
N LEU A 128 -11.31 -13.98 12.21
CA LEU A 128 -12.06 -12.87 11.60
C LEU A 128 -11.59 -11.51 12.17
N GLY A 129 -11.42 -11.44 13.49
CA GLY A 129 -10.86 -10.25 14.13
C GLY A 129 -9.42 -9.96 13.71
N VAL A 130 -8.57 -10.98 13.65
CA VAL A 130 -7.18 -10.87 13.20
C VAL A 130 -7.11 -10.38 11.74
N GLU A 131 -7.85 -11.00 10.83
CA GLU A 131 -7.89 -10.60 9.41
C GLU A 131 -8.41 -9.18 9.22
N THR A 132 -9.41 -8.77 10.02
CA THR A 132 -9.92 -7.39 10.06
C THR A 132 -8.84 -6.41 10.49
N GLY A 133 -8.08 -6.75 11.54
CA GLY A 133 -6.95 -5.94 12.01
C GLY A 133 -5.83 -5.81 10.97
N LEU A 134 -5.44 -6.92 10.36
CA LEU A 134 -4.43 -6.95 9.30
C LEU A 134 -4.85 -6.14 8.06
N ASP A 135 -6.12 -6.23 7.68
CA ASP A 135 -6.63 -5.45 6.56
C ASP A 135 -6.73 -3.96 6.90
N SER A 136 -7.17 -3.62 8.11
CA SER A 136 -7.19 -2.24 8.60
C SER A 136 -5.81 -1.58 8.58
N ASN A 137 -4.74 -2.30 8.93
CA ASN A 137 -3.36 -1.80 8.85
C ASN A 137 -2.94 -1.47 7.41
N GLY A 138 -3.51 -2.11 6.42
CA GLY A 138 -3.30 -1.84 5.00
C GLY A 138 -3.86 -0.49 4.50
N ARG A 139 -4.62 0.26 5.32
CA ARG A 139 -5.21 1.56 4.94
C ARG A 139 -4.18 2.58 4.45
N LYS A 140 -3.00 2.62 5.05
CA LYS A 140 -1.94 3.56 4.65
C LYS A 140 -1.52 3.36 3.19
N ASN A 141 -1.43 2.11 2.75
CA ASN A 141 -1.08 1.77 1.37
C ASN A 141 -2.26 2.07 0.42
N ARG A 142 -3.50 1.76 0.84
CA ARG A 142 -4.70 2.11 0.06
C ARG A 142 -4.85 3.62 -0.15
N GLY A 143 -4.48 4.44 0.86
CA GLY A 143 -4.55 5.90 0.76
C GLY A 143 -3.68 6.48 -0.37
N GLY A 144 -2.49 5.92 -0.61
CA GLY A 144 -1.63 6.27 -1.75
C GLY A 144 -2.28 5.92 -3.08
N HIS A 145 -2.74 4.68 -3.21
CA HIS A 145 -3.38 4.21 -4.45
C HIS A 145 -4.71 4.91 -4.78
N LEU A 146 -5.48 5.36 -3.78
CA LEU A 146 -6.74 6.08 -4.06
C LEU A 146 -6.53 7.37 -4.87
N MET A 147 -5.45 8.12 -4.62
CA MET A 147 -5.16 9.32 -5.42
C MET A 147 -4.70 8.96 -6.82
N GLU A 148 -3.85 7.94 -6.94
CA GLU A 148 -3.43 7.41 -8.23
C GLU A 148 -4.63 6.92 -9.05
N ASP A 149 -5.52 6.11 -8.46
CA ASP A 149 -6.72 5.58 -9.13
C ASP A 149 -7.65 6.71 -9.57
N LEU A 150 -7.80 7.75 -8.74
CA LEU A 150 -8.59 8.93 -9.08
C LEU A 150 -8.00 9.68 -10.27
N VAL A 151 -6.69 9.93 -10.26
CA VAL A 151 -5.98 10.60 -11.37
C VAL A 151 -6.04 9.74 -12.63
N GLU A 152 -5.83 8.41 -12.53
CA GLU A 152 -5.93 7.48 -13.67
C GLU A 152 -7.33 7.54 -14.32
N LYS A 153 -8.38 7.61 -13.51
CA LYS A 153 -9.75 7.78 -14.01
C LYS A 153 -9.88 9.02 -14.91
N TYR A 154 -9.39 10.17 -14.45
CA TYR A 154 -9.45 11.40 -15.25
C TYR A 154 -8.58 11.34 -16.51
N ILE A 155 -7.42 10.67 -16.46
CA ILE A 155 -6.54 10.43 -17.63
C ILE A 155 -7.30 9.59 -18.68
N VAL A 156 -7.96 8.51 -18.28
CA VAL A 156 -8.75 7.65 -19.16
C VAL A 156 -9.97 8.40 -19.73
N GLU A 157 -10.69 9.17 -18.90
CA GLU A 157 -11.82 10.01 -19.33
C GLU A 157 -11.40 11.12 -20.31
N ALA A 158 -10.13 11.53 -20.29
CA ALA A 158 -9.56 12.45 -21.26
C ALA A 158 -9.16 11.77 -22.60
N GLY A 159 -9.33 10.44 -22.70
CA GLY A 159 -9.10 9.68 -23.93
C GLY A 159 -7.71 9.04 -24.05
N PHE A 160 -6.91 9.03 -22.98
CA PHE A 160 -5.61 8.36 -22.98
C PHE A 160 -5.76 6.86 -22.74
N ILE A 161 -4.91 6.05 -23.39
CA ILE A 161 -4.95 4.59 -23.41
C ILE A 161 -3.67 4.03 -22.78
N LYS A 162 -3.84 3.19 -21.78
CA LYS A 162 -2.73 2.55 -21.05
C LYS A 162 -1.85 1.72 -21.97
N GLY A 163 -0.54 1.92 -21.84
CA GLY A 163 0.46 1.23 -22.66
C GLY A 163 0.62 1.80 -24.08
N VAL A 164 -0.24 2.73 -24.50
CA VAL A 164 -0.17 3.42 -25.81
C VAL A 164 0.36 4.83 -25.64
N ASN A 165 -0.35 5.67 -24.92
CA ASN A 165 0.00 7.08 -24.73
C ASN A 165 0.00 7.52 -23.25
N TYR A 166 -0.37 6.65 -22.31
CA TYR A 166 0.02 6.81 -20.90
C TYR A 166 0.55 5.50 -20.32
N PHE A 167 1.43 5.62 -19.32
CA PHE A 167 2.16 4.54 -18.67
C PHE A 167 2.18 4.78 -17.17
N LYS A 168 2.18 3.70 -16.36
CA LYS A 168 2.27 3.78 -14.89
C LYS A 168 3.66 3.41 -14.42
N GLU A 169 4.09 4.05 -13.34
CA GLU A 169 5.27 3.68 -12.56
C GLU A 169 6.57 3.57 -13.38
N MET A 170 6.76 4.46 -14.36
CA MET A 170 7.96 4.47 -15.20
C MET A 170 9.16 5.09 -14.49
N LYS A 171 10.29 4.42 -14.54
CA LYS A 171 11.59 4.98 -14.13
C LYS A 171 12.10 5.98 -15.16
N ILE A 172 12.90 6.95 -14.73
CA ILE A 172 13.54 7.93 -15.62
C ILE A 172 14.28 7.21 -16.77
N SER A 173 15.06 6.18 -16.48
CA SER A 173 15.80 5.41 -17.50
C SER A 173 14.90 4.78 -18.57
N GLU A 174 13.70 4.31 -18.18
CA GLU A 174 12.72 3.76 -19.11
C GLU A 174 12.09 4.85 -19.98
N ILE A 175 11.90 6.06 -19.42
CA ILE A 175 11.41 7.23 -20.16
C ILE A 175 12.45 7.67 -21.21
N GLU A 176 13.72 7.80 -20.80
CA GLU A 176 14.84 8.15 -21.68
C GLU A 176 14.98 7.15 -22.82
N GLU A 177 14.98 5.86 -22.52
CA GLU A 177 15.09 4.80 -23.51
C GLU A 177 13.92 4.78 -24.49
N LYS A 178 12.68 4.86 -23.95
CA LYS A 178 11.46 4.73 -24.76
C LYS A 178 11.21 5.95 -25.66
N PHE A 179 11.45 7.15 -25.14
CA PHE A 179 11.07 8.39 -25.83
C PHE A 179 12.25 9.17 -26.39
N LYS A 180 13.48 8.64 -26.21
CA LYS A 180 14.73 9.24 -26.73
C LYS A 180 14.91 10.70 -26.27
N ILE A 181 14.67 10.94 -24.99
CA ILE A 181 14.84 12.24 -24.33
C ILE A 181 15.95 12.14 -23.28
N ASP A 182 16.70 13.21 -23.09
CA ASP A 182 17.72 13.30 -22.05
C ASP A 182 17.10 13.91 -20.77
N LEU A 183 17.06 13.14 -19.69
CA LEU A 183 16.59 13.53 -18.36
C LEU A 183 17.72 13.52 -17.32
N SER A 184 18.97 13.59 -17.75
CA SER A 184 20.15 13.55 -16.88
C SER A 184 20.13 14.63 -15.78
N GLN A 185 19.53 15.77 -16.06
CA GLN A 185 19.37 16.85 -15.06
C GLN A 185 18.51 16.41 -13.87
N ILE A 186 17.37 15.71 -14.13
CA ILE A 186 16.46 15.23 -13.08
C ILE A 186 17.01 13.99 -12.39
N SER A 187 17.75 13.14 -13.09
CA SER A 187 18.34 11.92 -12.56
C SER A 187 19.66 12.15 -11.80
N ASN A 188 20.15 13.37 -11.71
CA ASN A 188 21.49 13.67 -11.20
C ASN A 188 22.55 12.80 -11.88
N ASN A 189 22.57 12.80 -13.22
CA ASN A 189 23.43 11.96 -14.07
C ASN A 189 23.33 10.47 -13.75
N GLY A 190 22.10 9.98 -13.55
CA GLY A 190 21.81 8.55 -13.29
C GLY A 190 22.09 8.09 -11.86
N LYS A 191 22.47 8.98 -10.95
CA LYS A 191 22.70 8.65 -9.53
C LYS A 191 21.40 8.49 -8.73
N THR A 192 20.30 9.08 -9.21
CA THR A 192 19.00 9.00 -8.55
C THR A 192 18.06 8.13 -9.36
N VAL A 193 17.61 7.03 -8.79
CA VAL A 193 16.55 6.20 -9.37
C VAL A 193 15.22 6.80 -8.97
N LYS A 194 14.64 7.61 -9.86
CA LYS A 194 13.28 8.13 -9.67
C LYS A 194 12.30 7.41 -10.59
N ARG A 195 11.12 7.14 -10.07
CA ARG A 195 9.97 6.56 -10.76
C ARG A 195 8.81 7.52 -10.62
N PHE A 196 8.12 7.81 -11.71
CA PHE A 196 6.91 8.63 -11.72
C PHE A 196 5.66 7.76 -11.72
N ASP A 197 4.61 8.20 -11.01
CA ASP A 197 3.35 7.47 -10.91
C ASP A 197 2.70 7.29 -12.29
N PHE A 198 2.71 8.35 -13.12
CA PHE A 198 2.27 8.27 -14.52
C PHE A 198 3.23 9.03 -15.44
N VAL A 199 3.26 8.57 -16.70
CA VAL A 199 3.90 9.27 -17.81
C VAL A 199 2.91 9.31 -18.95
N ILE A 200 2.61 10.52 -19.46
CA ILE A 200 1.77 10.72 -20.63
C ILE A 200 2.64 11.21 -21.78
N LYS A 201 2.51 10.60 -22.95
CA LYS A 201 3.16 11.03 -24.19
C LYS A 201 2.11 11.54 -25.16
N THR A 202 2.20 12.83 -25.46
CA THR A 202 1.46 13.45 -26.58
C THR A 202 2.37 13.57 -27.81
N GLN A 203 1.88 14.21 -28.84
CA GLN A 203 2.65 14.38 -30.07
C GLN A 203 3.99 15.09 -29.82
N ASN A 204 3.99 16.13 -28.99
CA ASN A 204 5.14 17.02 -28.80
C ASN A 204 5.74 16.98 -27.39
N MET A 205 5.01 16.46 -26.41
CA MET A 205 5.39 16.58 -24.99
C MET A 205 5.35 15.25 -24.26
N ILE A 206 6.20 15.12 -23.26
CA ILE A 206 6.17 14.07 -22.26
C ILE A 206 5.83 14.73 -20.92
N TYR A 207 4.77 14.25 -20.30
CA TYR A 207 4.34 14.71 -18.98
C TYR A 207 4.66 13.62 -17.96
N ALA A 208 5.54 13.92 -17.00
CA ALA A 208 5.83 13.05 -15.88
C ALA A 208 5.01 13.51 -14.66
N ILE A 209 4.21 12.62 -14.11
CA ILE A 209 3.16 12.95 -13.15
C ILE A 209 3.44 12.25 -11.83
N GLU A 210 3.36 13.02 -10.74
CA GLU A 210 3.32 12.54 -9.36
C GLU A 210 1.97 12.85 -8.73
N THR A 211 1.53 11.97 -7.85
CA THR A 211 0.24 12.09 -7.19
C THR A 211 0.37 11.86 -5.70
N ASN A 212 -0.34 12.63 -4.89
CA ASN A 212 -0.46 12.33 -3.46
C ASN A 212 -1.68 12.99 -2.83
N PHE A 213 -2.18 12.34 -1.79
CA PHE A 213 -3.23 12.85 -0.94
C PHE A 213 -2.80 12.77 0.53
N TYR A 214 -2.79 13.90 1.21
CA TYR A 214 -2.43 13.98 2.62
C TYR A 214 -3.63 14.40 3.47
N ALA A 215 -4.31 13.44 4.09
CA ALA A 215 -5.43 13.69 4.99
C ALA A 215 -4.97 14.34 6.31
N SER A 216 -3.74 14.07 6.75
CA SER A 216 -3.16 14.59 8.00
C SER A 216 -1.77 15.15 7.77
N SER A 217 -1.34 16.04 8.67
CA SER A 217 -0.01 16.65 8.68
C SER A 217 1.09 15.63 9.02
N GLY A 218 2.34 15.97 8.66
CA GLY A 218 3.53 15.19 8.96
C GLY A 218 4.77 15.74 8.26
N SER A 219 5.97 15.30 8.67
CA SER A 219 7.26 15.76 8.10
C SER A 219 7.39 15.47 6.61
N LYS A 220 6.81 14.36 6.16
CA LYS A 220 6.86 13.92 4.77
C LYS A 220 6.30 14.94 3.77
N LEU A 221 5.29 15.76 4.18
CA LEU A 221 4.72 16.79 3.31
C LEU A 221 5.78 17.84 2.91
N ASN A 222 6.57 18.30 3.88
CA ASN A 222 7.63 19.28 3.64
C ASN A 222 8.73 18.72 2.73
N GLU A 223 9.09 17.46 2.92
CA GLU A 223 10.08 16.76 2.07
C GLU A 223 9.55 16.62 0.64
N THR A 224 8.29 16.21 0.49
CA THR A 224 7.63 16.07 -0.83
C THR A 224 7.59 17.41 -1.56
N ALA A 225 7.12 18.48 -0.90
CA ALA A 225 7.05 19.80 -1.54
C ALA A 225 8.43 20.30 -2.02
N ARG A 226 9.48 20.13 -1.19
CA ARG A 226 10.85 20.51 -1.56
C ARG A 226 11.38 19.68 -2.72
N SER A 227 11.19 18.36 -2.68
CA SER A 227 11.62 17.45 -3.75
C SER A 227 10.97 17.81 -5.07
N TYR A 228 9.65 18.06 -5.08
CA TYR A 228 8.92 18.37 -6.30
C TYR A 228 9.17 19.79 -6.81
N LYS A 229 9.46 20.73 -5.93
CA LYS A 229 10.00 22.06 -6.30
C LYS A 229 11.32 21.92 -7.07
N GLN A 230 12.23 21.07 -6.58
CA GLN A 230 13.52 20.82 -7.25
C GLN A 230 13.31 20.18 -8.62
N ILE A 231 12.47 19.13 -8.73
CA ILE A 231 12.16 18.48 -10.01
C ILE A 231 11.56 19.48 -11.01
N ALA A 232 10.65 20.34 -10.55
CA ALA A 232 10.05 21.37 -11.39
C ALA A 232 11.08 22.36 -11.94
N GLN A 233 12.08 22.74 -11.13
CA GLN A 233 13.18 23.62 -11.56
C GLN A 233 14.09 22.91 -12.56
N GLU A 234 14.48 21.67 -12.30
CA GLU A 234 15.33 20.86 -13.18
C GLU A 234 14.64 20.52 -14.52
N ALA A 235 13.33 20.30 -14.49
CA ALA A 235 12.53 19.99 -15.68
C ALA A 235 12.31 21.20 -16.60
N LYS A 236 12.43 22.43 -16.08
CA LYS A 236 12.05 23.65 -16.81
C LYS A 236 12.82 23.86 -18.12
N ASP A 237 14.08 23.45 -18.13
CA ASP A 237 14.97 23.67 -19.27
C ASP A 237 15.03 22.45 -20.21
N ILE A 238 14.21 21.42 -19.97
CA ILE A 238 14.17 20.22 -20.80
C ILE A 238 13.07 20.37 -21.87
N ASN A 239 13.49 20.53 -23.11
CA ASN A 239 12.55 20.65 -24.23
C ASN A 239 11.74 19.37 -24.41
N GLY A 240 10.42 19.50 -24.54
CA GLY A 240 9.51 18.37 -24.76
C GLY A 240 9.18 17.56 -23.50
N PHE A 241 9.53 18.09 -22.31
CA PHE A 241 9.25 17.46 -21.01
C PHE A 241 8.57 18.45 -20.06
N THR A 242 7.62 17.95 -19.27
CA THR A 242 6.94 18.75 -18.23
C THR A 242 6.64 17.86 -17.03
N PHE A 243 7.02 18.36 -15.85
CA PHE A 243 6.62 17.74 -14.59
C PHE A 243 5.23 18.25 -14.18
N VAL A 244 4.35 17.35 -13.76
CA VAL A 244 2.98 17.63 -13.31
C VAL A 244 2.77 17.04 -11.92
N TRP A 245 2.14 17.80 -11.04
CA TRP A 245 1.85 17.34 -9.70
C TRP A 245 0.37 17.46 -9.38
N PHE A 246 -0.31 16.33 -9.14
CA PHE A 246 -1.64 16.29 -8.58
C PHE A 246 -1.57 16.06 -7.08
N THR A 247 -2.00 17.03 -6.28
CA THR A 247 -1.95 16.94 -4.83
C THR A 247 -3.20 17.51 -4.19
N ASP A 248 -3.63 16.90 -3.08
CA ASP A 248 -4.79 17.36 -2.32
C ASP A 248 -4.69 16.89 -0.85
N GLY A 249 -5.66 17.27 -0.02
CA GLY A 249 -5.80 16.86 1.37
C GLY A 249 -5.46 17.94 2.39
N LYS A 250 -6.30 18.05 3.42
CA LYS A 250 -6.20 19.08 4.47
C LYS A 250 -4.91 19.03 5.30
N GLY A 251 -4.15 17.92 5.24
CA GLY A 251 -2.82 17.84 5.87
C GLY A 251 -1.85 18.92 5.39
N TRP A 252 -2.05 19.47 4.18
CA TRP A 252 -1.23 20.55 3.64
C TRP A 252 -1.38 21.89 4.37
N ILE A 253 -2.43 22.08 5.17
CA ILE A 253 -2.66 23.34 5.92
C ILE A 253 -1.46 23.64 6.83
N ASP A 254 -0.91 22.62 7.51
CA ASP A 254 0.23 22.77 8.41
C ASP A 254 1.56 22.90 7.68
N ALA A 255 1.64 22.43 6.44
CA ALA A 255 2.84 22.52 5.57
C ALA A 255 2.68 23.60 4.47
N ARG A 256 1.72 24.53 4.62
CA ARG A 256 1.31 25.49 3.59
C ARG A 256 2.44 26.34 3.02
N ASN A 257 3.46 26.67 3.82
CA ASN A 257 4.55 27.54 3.36
C ASN A 257 5.39 26.84 2.28
N ASN A 258 5.80 25.59 2.51
CA ASN A 258 6.57 24.84 1.51
C ASN A 258 5.72 24.52 0.26
N LEU A 259 4.42 24.23 0.45
CA LEU A 259 3.49 24.02 -0.67
C LEU A 259 3.33 25.31 -1.49
N LYS A 260 3.23 26.49 -0.83
CA LYS A 260 3.11 27.79 -1.50
C LYS A 260 4.34 28.09 -2.35
N GLU A 261 5.52 27.89 -1.79
CA GLU A 261 6.77 28.08 -2.55
C GLU A 261 6.82 27.20 -3.82
N THR A 262 6.34 25.96 -3.72
CA THR A 262 6.28 25.06 -4.86
C THR A 262 5.22 25.50 -5.87
N PHE A 263 4.04 25.93 -5.39
CA PHE A 263 2.94 26.44 -6.21
C PHE A 263 3.35 27.69 -7.02
N GLU A 264 4.22 28.55 -6.49
CA GLU A 264 4.72 29.74 -7.16
C GLU A 264 5.73 29.42 -8.27
N ILE A 265 6.38 28.25 -8.23
CA ILE A 265 7.38 27.79 -9.20
C ILE A 265 6.82 26.82 -10.21
N LEU A 266 6.01 25.85 -9.75
CA LEU A 266 5.40 24.80 -10.56
C LEU A 266 4.01 25.23 -11.04
N GLU A 267 3.91 25.68 -12.29
CA GLU A 267 2.64 26.09 -12.89
C GLU A 267 1.66 24.91 -13.07
N THR A 268 2.21 23.70 -13.22
CA THR A 268 1.49 22.43 -13.46
C THR A 268 1.23 21.65 -12.16
N ILE A 269 0.86 22.35 -11.10
CA ILE A 269 0.38 21.77 -9.85
C ILE A 269 -1.15 21.92 -9.78
N TYR A 270 -1.86 20.83 -9.49
CA TYR A 270 -3.32 20.78 -9.52
C TYR A 270 -3.87 20.01 -8.34
N ASN A 271 -5.10 20.35 -7.93
CA ASN A 271 -5.87 19.64 -6.92
C ASN A 271 -7.04 18.87 -7.54
N ILE A 272 -7.86 18.22 -6.71
CA ILE A 272 -9.04 17.46 -7.17
C ILE A 272 -10.08 18.38 -7.79
N ASP A 273 -10.31 19.58 -7.23
CA ASP A 273 -11.22 20.56 -7.82
C ASP A 273 -10.81 20.99 -9.23
N ASP A 274 -9.51 21.13 -9.48
CA ASP A 274 -9.00 21.40 -10.84
C ASP A 274 -9.32 20.23 -11.79
N MET A 275 -9.20 18.97 -11.34
CA MET A 275 -9.57 17.78 -12.13
C MET A 275 -11.09 17.73 -12.38
N GLU A 276 -11.91 18.00 -11.37
CA GLU A 276 -13.37 18.11 -11.48
C GLU A 276 -13.78 19.18 -12.51
N ASN A 277 -12.96 20.23 -12.66
CA ASN A 277 -13.14 21.29 -13.66
C ASN A 277 -12.42 21.00 -15.00
N ASN A 278 -12.15 19.72 -15.32
CA ASN A 278 -11.63 19.23 -16.60
C ASN A 278 -10.21 19.68 -16.97
N ILE A 279 -9.36 20.04 -16.00
CA ILE A 279 -7.97 20.44 -16.29
C ILE A 279 -7.22 19.35 -17.07
N VAL A 280 -7.45 18.08 -16.80
CA VAL A 280 -6.77 16.94 -17.43
C VAL A 280 -7.02 16.92 -18.95
N LYS A 281 -8.21 17.31 -19.41
CA LYS A 281 -8.55 17.36 -20.85
C LYS A 281 -7.86 18.51 -21.59
N THR A 282 -7.43 19.55 -20.88
CA THR A 282 -6.81 20.73 -21.49
C THR A 282 -5.32 20.83 -21.26
N LEU A 283 -4.79 20.10 -20.27
CA LEU A 283 -3.37 20.12 -19.91
C LEU A 283 -2.52 19.31 -20.91
N PHE A 284 -2.99 18.14 -21.31
CA PHE A 284 -2.22 17.20 -22.13
C PHE A 284 -2.54 17.37 -23.62
N ILE A 285 -1.92 18.35 -24.23
CA ILE A 285 -2.11 18.72 -25.64
C ILE A 285 -0.88 18.36 -26.47
#